data_8c6ee7635f7e4fd2bc11d76261f7870c
#
_entry.id   8c6ee7635f7e4fd2bc11d76261f7870c
#
_cell.length_a   1.000
_cell.length_b   1.000
_cell.length_c   1.000
_cell.angle_alpha   90.00
_cell.angle_beta   90.00
_cell.angle_gamma   90.00
#
_symmetry.space_group_name_H-M   'P 1'
#
loop_
_entity.id
_entity.type
_entity.pdbx_description
1 polymer ?
#
loop_
_entity_poly.entity_id
_entity_poly.type
_entity_poly.pdbx_seq_one_letter_code
_entity_poly.pdbx_strand_id
1 'polypeptide(L)'
;YAARAWPSLFFIDPQGLLVGKHEGEYRFEDLDNFIGPLVKQYSESGVLHPRRSSWRLERDLESADHEIAFPGKVLADEATDRLFIADSGHNRLLVASLNGDVKEIIGQGEPGLVDGDYRTAQFFNPQGLVLDSGTLYVADKENHAIRQVDLVNKRVETLAGTGNVAMARSDQADARATSLRSPWDLEVVDGVLYIAMAGMHQLWSLDLHSTLLSPYAGNGRESLSNGPLMQSELAQPSGLVSNGEGTLFFVDSETSSIR
;
A
#
# COMPACT_ATOMS: atom_id res chain seq x y z
N TYR A 1 -23.22 14.21 4.91
CA TYR A 1 -22.50 14.20 6.18
C TYR A 1 -21.10 14.77 5.94
N ALA A 2 -20.67 15.75 6.75
CA ALA A 2 -19.35 16.35 6.59
C ALA A 2 -18.31 15.51 7.36
N ALA A 3 -17.51 14.73 6.66
CA ALA A 3 -16.34 14.07 7.24
C ALA A 3 -15.20 15.10 7.38
N ARG A 4 -14.61 15.19 8.56
CA ARG A 4 -13.55 16.14 8.89
C ARG A 4 -12.20 15.45 9.16
N ALA A 5 -12.23 14.13 9.31
CA ALA A 5 -11.05 13.30 9.54
C ALA A 5 -11.24 11.90 8.93
N TRP A 6 -10.17 11.18 8.74
CA TRP A 6 -10.15 9.78 8.31
C TRP A 6 -9.63 8.89 9.44
N PRO A 7 -10.31 7.73 9.70
CA PRO A 7 -11.66 7.39 9.24
C PRO A 7 -12.73 8.24 9.93
N SER A 8 -13.89 8.42 9.29
CA SER A 8 -15.08 8.98 9.92
C SER A 8 -16.18 7.93 9.95
N LEU A 9 -16.68 7.59 11.12
CA LEU A 9 -17.74 6.63 11.35
C LEU A 9 -19.06 7.35 11.63
N PHE A 10 -20.10 6.95 10.92
CA PHE A 10 -21.46 7.44 11.12
C PHE A 10 -22.35 6.26 11.49
N PHE A 11 -22.96 6.32 12.67
CA PHE A 11 -23.85 5.28 13.15
C PHE A 11 -25.29 5.67 12.83
N ILE A 12 -25.92 4.86 11.99
CA ILE A 12 -27.30 5.07 11.53
C ILE A 12 -28.14 3.93 12.09
N ASP A 13 -29.25 4.27 12.73
CA ASP A 13 -30.15 3.29 13.31
C ASP A 13 -31.02 2.59 12.24
N PRO A 14 -31.75 1.52 12.59
CA PRO A 14 -32.64 0.83 11.66
C PRO A 14 -33.78 1.68 11.06
N GLN A 15 -34.01 2.87 11.61
CA GLN A 15 -35.00 3.83 11.12
C GLN A 15 -34.38 4.89 10.17
N GLY A 16 -33.08 4.83 9.96
CA GLY A 16 -32.34 5.75 9.11
C GLY A 16 -31.90 7.03 9.81
N LEU A 17 -31.96 7.11 11.11
CA LEU A 17 -31.55 8.27 11.89
C LEU A 17 -30.07 8.17 12.30
N LEU A 18 -29.36 9.29 12.22
CA LEU A 18 -28.00 9.39 12.71
C LEU A 18 -27.99 9.40 14.24
N VAL A 19 -27.46 8.33 14.87
CA VAL A 19 -27.40 8.17 16.33
C VAL A 19 -26.02 8.38 16.92
N GLY A 20 -24.98 8.49 16.07
CA GLY A 20 -23.65 8.79 16.52
C GLY A 20 -22.69 9.12 15.36
N LYS A 21 -21.62 9.84 15.69
CA LYS A 21 -20.51 10.16 14.80
C LYS A 21 -19.21 10.05 15.59
N HIS A 22 -18.19 9.48 14.96
CA HIS A 22 -16.83 9.46 15.48
C HIS A 22 -15.85 9.83 14.38
N GLU A 23 -14.81 10.59 14.71
CA GLU A 23 -13.73 10.99 13.81
C GLU A 23 -12.42 10.42 14.35
N GLY A 24 -11.65 9.77 13.46
CA GLY A 24 -10.41 9.07 13.78
C GLY A 24 -10.60 7.56 13.99
N GLU A 25 -9.53 6.89 14.37
CA GLU A 25 -9.54 5.45 14.62
C GLU A 25 -10.37 5.09 15.85
N TYR A 26 -11.09 3.96 15.75
CA TYR A 26 -11.92 3.44 16.81
C TYR A 26 -11.41 2.08 17.28
N ARG A 27 -11.15 1.92 18.58
CA ARG A 27 -10.80 0.60 19.11
C ARG A 27 -12.04 -0.29 19.13
N PHE A 28 -11.85 -1.58 18.91
CA PHE A 28 -12.95 -2.55 18.90
C PHE A 28 -13.81 -2.50 20.18
N GLU A 29 -13.17 -2.39 21.33
CA GLU A 29 -13.87 -2.31 22.62
C GLU A 29 -14.78 -1.08 22.73
N ASP A 30 -14.30 0.08 22.26
CA ASP A 30 -15.08 1.33 22.28
C ASP A 30 -16.26 1.23 21.31
N LEU A 31 -16.04 0.61 20.13
CA LEU A 31 -17.07 0.36 19.14
C LEU A 31 -18.14 -0.61 19.67
N ASP A 32 -17.74 -1.72 20.29
CA ASP A 32 -18.64 -2.73 20.86
C ASP A 32 -19.46 -2.16 22.03
N ASN A 33 -18.82 -1.36 22.89
CA ASN A 33 -19.50 -0.66 23.98
C ASN A 33 -20.57 0.33 23.50
N PHE A 34 -20.38 0.92 22.31
CA PHE A 34 -21.36 1.83 21.72
C PHE A 34 -22.48 1.07 20.96
N ILE A 35 -22.09 0.13 20.08
CA ILE A 35 -23.03 -0.59 19.21
C ILE A 35 -23.81 -1.67 19.97
N GLY A 36 -23.18 -2.39 20.90
CA GLY A 36 -23.80 -3.50 21.61
C GLY A 36 -25.13 -3.17 22.28
N PRO A 37 -25.21 -2.10 23.08
CA PRO A 37 -26.47 -1.65 23.69
C PRO A 37 -27.55 -1.28 22.66
N LEU A 38 -27.18 -0.64 21.55
CA LEU A 38 -28.10 -0.27 20.48
C LEU A 38 -28.67 -1.51 19.78
N VAL A 39 -27.82 -2.48 19.45
CA VAL A 39 -28.25 -3.76 18.85
C VAL A 39 -29.22 -4.48 19.76
N LYS A 40 -28.97 -4.53 21.09
CA LYS A 40 -29.85 -5.13 22.07
C LYS A 40 -31.19 -4.42 22.11
N GLN A 41 -31.19 -3.10 22.22
CA GLN A 41 -32.41 -2.28 22.28
C GLN A 41 -33.31 -2.48 21.04
N TYR A 42 -32.68 -2.43 19.82
CA TYR A 42 -33.43 -2.58 18.57
C TYR A 42 -33.88 -4.03 18.32
N SER A 43 -33.15 -5.02 18.84
CA SER A 43 -33.56 -6.42 18.80
C SER A 43 -34.77 -6.66 19.68
N GLU A 44 -34.76 -6.12 20.91
CA GLU A 44 -35.88 -6.24 21.88
C GLU A 44 -37.16 -5.52 21.42
N SER A 45 -37.00 -4.41 20.70
CA SER A 45 -38.10 -3.66 20.10
C SER A 45 -38.64 -4.27 18.80
N GLY A 46 -38.01 -5.30 18.26
CA GLY A 46 -38.39 -5.95 17.00
C GLY A 46 -38.13 -5.11 15.74
N VAL A 47 -37.40 -4.01 15.86
CA VAL A 47 -37.09 -3.10 14.75
C VAL A 47 -35.85 -3.58 13.98
N LEU A 48 -34.96 -4.33 14.65
CA LEU A 48 -33.76 -4.88 13.98
C LEU A 48 -34.15 -6.09 13.11
N HIS A 49 -34.04 -5.93 11.82
CA HIS A 49 -34.27 -7.03 10.90
C HIS A 49 -33.00 -7.88 10.76
N PRO A 50 -33.01 -9.20 11.07
CA PRO A 50 -31.84 -10.07 11.05
C PRO A 50 -31.35 -10.42 9.63
N ARG A 51 -31.96 -9.86 8.60
CA ARG A 51 -31.46 -10.07 7.23
C ARG A 51 -30.16 -9.32 7.06
N ARG A 52 -29.08 -10.04 6.81
CA ARG A 52 -27.86 -9.44 6.25
C ARG A 52 -28.27 -8.69 4.99
N SER A 53 -28.10 -7.39 4.99
CA SER A 53 -28.22 -6.61 3.76
C SER A 53 -27.18 -7.18 2.79
N SER A 54 -27.62 -7.68 1.65
CA SER A 54 -26.72 -8.05 0.57
C SER A 54 -26.25 -6.77 -0.10
N TRP A 55 -25.34 -6.05 0.57
CA TRP A 55 -24.66 -4.95 -0.08
C TRP A 55 -23.78 -5.52 -1.16
N ARG A 56 -24.02 -5.12 -2.38
CA ARG A 56 -23.05 -5.31 -3.46
C ARG A 56 -22.10 -4.14 -3.37
N LEU A 57 -20.88 -4.39 -2.94
CA LEU A 57 -19.85 -3.36 -2.92
C LEU A 57 -19.55 -2.94 -4.37
N GLU A 58 -19.20 -1.68 -4.57
CA GLU A 58 -18.86 -1.16 -5.90
C GLU A 58 -17.77 -2.02 -6.56
N ARG A 59 -16.75 -2.41 -5.81
CA ARG A 59 -15.72 -3.36 -6.27
C ARG A 59 -16.27 -4.72 -6.77
N ASP A 60 -17.42 -5.16 -6.23
CA ASP A 60 -18.07 -6.42 -6.64
C ASP A 60 -18.97 -6.21 -7.87
N LEU A 61 -19.30 -4.93 -8.20
CA LEU A 61 -20.04 -4.54 -9.39
C LEU A 61 -19.11 -4.25 -10.57
N GLU A 62 -17.90 -3.80 -10.29
CA GLU A 62 -16.87 -3.46 -11.28
C GLU A 62 -15.98 -4.64 -11.65
N SER A 63 -16.24 -5.84 -11.11
CA SER A 63 -15.42 -7.00 -11.36
C SER A 63 -15.44 -7.44 -12.83
N ALA A 64 -14.29 -7.77 -13.33
CA ALA A 64 -13.97 -8.62 -14.48
C ALA A 64 -13.98 -7.99 -15.90
N ASP A 65 -14.69 -6.92 -16.19
CA ASP A 65 -14.76 -6.38 -17.55
C ASP A 65 -13.87 -5.15 -17.82
N HIS A 66 -13.19 -4.63 -16.81
CA HIS A 66 -12.25 -3.53 -17.00
C HIS A 66 -10.85 -4.05 -17.31
N GLU A 67 -10.19 -3.46 -18.32
CA GLU A 67 -8.81 -3.81 -18.67
C GLU A 67 -7.82 -3.49 -17.54
N ILE A 68 -8.13 -2.46 -16.73
CA ILE A 68 -7.34 -2.00 -15.58
C ILE A 68 -8.30 -1.70 -14.41
N ALA A 69 -7.93 -2.09 -13.19
CA ALA A 69 -8.69 -1.83 -11.97
C ALA A 69 -7.84 -1.15 -10.90
N PHE A 70 -8.24 0.06 -10.49
CA PHE A 70 -7.61 0.82 -9.41
C PHE A 70 -6.07 0.86 -9.49
N PRO A 71 -5.49 1.37 -10.59
CA PRO A 71 -4.04 1.36 -10.77
C PRO A 71 -3.36 2.18 -9.68
N GLY A 72 -2.32 1.62 -9.06
CA GLY A 72 -1.54 2.28 -8.02
C GLY A 72 -0.54 3.28 -8.59
N LYS A 73 0.38 2.83 -9.41
CA LYS A 73 1.40 3.66 -10.05
C LYS A 73 1.57 3.31 -11.52
N VAL A 74 1.96 4.32 -12.29
CA VAL A 74 2.39 4.19 -13.68
C VAL A 74 3.81 4.71 -13.80
N LEU A 75 4.68 3.96 -14.47
CA LEU A 75 6.08 4.28 -14.70
C LEU A 75 6.39 4.21 -16.20
N ALA A 76 6.84 5.30 -16.78
CA ALA A 76 7.25 5.35 -18.19
C ALA A 76 8.75 5.13 -18.33
N ASP A 77 9.13 4.27 -19.27
CA ASP A 77 10.49 4.06 -19.75
C ASP A 77 10.53 4.43 -21.23
N GLU A 78 10.81 5.69 -21.50
CA GLU A 78 10.85 6.23 -22.87
C GLU A 78 11.96 5.58 -23.73
N ALA A 79 13.04 5.16 -23.08
CA ALA A 79 14.19 4.61 -23.80
C ALA A 79 13.89 3.27 -24.48
N THR A 80 12.93 2.50 -23.96
CA THR A 80 12.57 1.19 -24.49
C THR A 80 11.10 1.06 -24.90
N ASP A 81 10.37 2.20 -25.01
CA ASP A 81 8.94 2.25 -25.36
C ASP A 81 8.09 1.36 -24.43
N ARG A 82 8.27 1.52 -23.11
CA ARG A 82 7.52 0.74 -22.12
C ARG A 82 6.79 1.63 -21.12
N LEU A 83 5.61 1.21 -20.79
CA LEU A 83 4.78 1.74 -19.70
C LEU A 83 4.49 0.59 -18.74
N PHE A 84 4.96 0.72 -17.50
CA PHE A 84 4.66 -0.22 -16.44
C PHE A 84 3.49 0.30 -15.62
N ILE A 85 2.50 -0.52 -15.36
CA ILE A 85 1.29 -0.15 -14.63
C ILE A 85 1.09 -1.15 -13.49
N ALA A 86 1.04 -0.68 -12.26
CA ALA A 86 0.57 -1.48 -11.14
C ALA A 86 -0.95 -1.55 -11.20
N ASP A 87 -1.49 -2.64 -11.76
CA ASP A 87 -2.92 -2.93 -11.84
C ASP A 87 -3.39 -3.53 -10.52
N SER A 88 -3.46 -2.67 -9.49
CA SER A 88 -3.56 -3.04 -8.09
C SER A 88 -4.83 -3.83 -7.77
N GLY A 89 -5.95 -3.45 -8.37
CA GLY A 89 -7.22 -4.14 -8.17
C GLY A 89 -7.26 -5.54 -8.77
N HIS A 90 -6.45 -5.80 -9.81
CA HIS A 90 -6.28 -7.13 -10.38
C HIS A 90 -5.04 -7.87 -9.87
N ASN A 91 -4.34 -7.36 -8.85
CA ASN A 91 -3.16 -8.00 -8.24
C ASN A 91 -2.09 -8.41 -9.25
N ARG A 92 -1.81 -7.56 -10.25
CA ARG A 92 -0.87 -7.84 -11.35
C ARG A 92 -0.19 -6.56 -11.81
N LEU A 93 0.82 -6.72 -12.67
CA LEU A 93 1.42 -5.60 -13.37
C LEU A 93 1.18 -5.75 -14.87
N LEU A 94 1.03 -4.64 -15.55
CA LEU A 94 0.97 -4.59 -17.02
C LEU A 94 2.22 -3.93 -17.56
N VAL A 95 2.74 -4.45 -18.65
CA VAL A 95 3.75 -3.80 -19.48
C VAL A 95 3.07 -3.46 -20.81
N ALA A 96 2.96 -2.17 -21.09
CA ALA A 96 2.39 -1.67 -22.34
C ALA A 96 3.44 -0.86 -23.12
N SER A 97 3.18 -0.57 -24.39
CA SER A 97 3.89 0.50 -25.08
C SER A 97 3.44 1.86 -24.58
N LEU A 98 4.17 2.92 -24.88
CA LEU A 98 3.77 4.30 -24.55
C LEU A 98 2.48 4.74 -25.26
N ASN A 99 2.05 4.01 -26.30
CA ASN A 99 0.77 4.21 -26.97
C ASN A 99 -0.39 3.47 -26.27
N GLY A 100 -0.13 2.72 -25.22
CA GLY A 100 -1.15 2.00 -24.44
C GLY A 100 -1.39 0.54 -24.86
N ASP A 101 -0.68 0.01 -25.88
CA ASP A 101 -0.85 -1.39 -26.28
C ASP A 101 -0.21 -2.32 -25.23
N VAL A 102 -1.01 -3.14 -24.56
CA VAL A 102 -0.52 -4.13 -23.60
C VAL A 102 0.31 -5.19 -24.31
N LYS A 103 1.54 -5.38 -23.85
CA LYS A 103 2.52 -6.33 -24.39
C LYS A 103 2.67 -7.55 -23.51
N GLU A 104 2.72 -7.35 -22.18
CA GLU A 104 2.94 -8.42 -21.21
C GLU A 104 2.11 -8.19 -19.95
N ILE A 105 1.76 -9.28 -19.30
CA ILE A 105 1.12 -9.30 -17.98
C ILE A 105 2.04 -10.04 -17.03
N ILE A 106 2.30 -9.48 -15.86
CA ILE A 106 3.15 -10.05 -14.81
C ILE A 106 2.28 -10.31 -13.59
N GLY A 107 2.16 -11.56 -13.18
CA GLY A 107 1.27 -12.01 -12.11
C GLY A 107 -0.01 -12.61 -12.65
N GLN A 108 -0.50 -13.64 -11.95
CA GLN A 108 -1.69 -14.40 -12.40
C GLN A 108 -3.03 -13.74 -12.03
N GLY A 109 -3.01 -12.62 -11.27
CA GLY A 109 -4.21 -11.88 -10.89
C GLY A 109 -4.85 -12.29 -9.56
N GLU A 110 -4.51 -13.44 -9.02
CA GLU A 110 -4.97 -13.85 -7.69
C GLU A 110 -4.07 -13.24 -6.59
N PRO A 111 -4.64 -12.78 -5.46
CA PRO A 111 -3.85 -12.21 -4.38
C PRO A 111 -2.96 -13.27 -3.72
N GLY A 112 -1.69 -12.96 -3.50
CA GLY A 112 -0.77 -13.86 -2.84
C GLY A 112 0.68 -13.40 -2.91
N LEU A 113 1.56 -14.05 -2.14
CA LEU A 113 3.01 -13.84 -2.13
C LEU A 113 3.70 -15.09 -2.71
N VAL A 114 3.72 -15.20 -4.03
CA VAL A 114 4.34 -16.33 -4.73
C VAL A 114 5.41 -15.81 -5.69
N ASP A 115 6.62 -16.33 -5.54
CA ASP A 115 7.72 -16.11 -6.48
C ASP A 115 7.58 -17.06 -7.68
N GLY A 116 8.02 -16.64 -8.87
CA GLY A 116 7.90 -17.47 -10.05
C GLY A 116 8.12 -16.72 -11.36
N ASP A 117 7.70 -17.32 -12.46
CA ASP A 117 7.63 -16.62 -13.73
C ASP A 117 6.42 -15.67 -13.80
N TYR A 118 6.29 -14.92 -14.89
CA TYR A 118 5.21 -13.94 -15.07
C TYR A 118 3.79 -14.53 -14.96
N ARG A 119 3.60 -15.82 -15.19
CA ARG A 119 2.30 -16.49 -15.18
C ARG A 119 1.97 -17.13 -13.84
N THR A 120 2.98 -17.39 -13.03
CA THR A 120 2.85 -18.11 -11.74
C THR A 120 3.04 -17.20 -10.53
N ALA A 121 3.72 -16.08 -10.71
CA ALA A 121 3.90 -15.11 -9.64
C ALA A 121 2.55 -14.54 -9.18
N GLN A 122 2.47 -14.23 -7.89
CA GLN A 122 1.33 -13.54 -7.29
C GLN A 122 1.77 -12.28 -6.58
N PHE A 123 0.92 -11.26 -6.66
CA PHE A 123 1.00 -10.01 -5.91
C PHE A 123 -0.28 -9.81 -5.10
N PHE A 124 -0.25 -8.86 -4.18
CA PHE A 124 -1.46 -8.45 -3.49
C PHE A 124 -1.49 -6.94 -3.34
N ASN A 125 -2.31 -6.29 -4.17
CA ASN A 125 -2.46 -4.84 -4.25
C ASN A 125 -1.11 -4.11 -4.45
N PRO A 126 -0.34 -4.42 -5.52
CA PRO A 126 0.92 -3.76 -5.82
C PRO A 126 0.69 -2.25 -6.05
N GLN A 127 1.57 -1.39 -5.53
CA GLN A 127 1.43 0.07 -5.60
C GLN A 127 2.60 0.71 -6.33
N GLY A 128 3.68 1.03 -5.64
CA GLY A 128 4.83 1.73 -6.17
C GLY A 128 5.68 0.90 -7.10
N LEU A 129 6.23 1.54 -8.11
CA LEU A 129 7.11 0.95 -9.12
C LEU A 129 8.34 1.83 -9.32
N VAL A 130 9.52 1.23 -9.41
CA VAL A 130 10.74 1.88 -9.88
C VAL A 130 11.55 0.93 -10.73
N LEU A 131 12.10 1.44 -11.84
CA LEU A 131 12.95 0.69 -12.76
C LEU A 131 14.40 1.12 -12.57
N ASP A 132 15.28 0.15 -12.32
CA ASP A 132 16.70 0.36 -12.32
C ASP A 132 17.42 -0.79 -13.04
N SER A 133 18.31 -0.44 -13.97
CA SER A 133 19.24 -1.38 -14.65
C SER A 133 18.58 -2.67 -15.16
N GLY A 134 17.33 -2.57 -15.67
CA GLY A 134 16.58 -3.71 -16.23
C GLY A 134 15.82 -4.54 -15.20
N THR A 135 15.85 -4.15 -13.93
CA THR A 135 15.04 -4.73 -12.85
C THR A 135 13.94 -3.76 -12.46
N LEU A 136 12.70 -4.24 -12.42
CA LEU A 136 11.57 -3.48 -11.91
C LEU A 136 11.34 -3.87 -10.44
N TYR A 137 11.44 -2.91 -9.53
CA TYR A 137 11.09 -3.09 -8.12
C TYR A 137 9.65 -2.69 -7.88
N VAL A 138 8.96 -3.42 -7.02
CA VAL A 138 7.51 -3.29 -6.79
C VAL A 138 7.23 -3.25 -5.30
N ALA A 139 6.51 -2.25 -4.85
CA ALA A 139 5.92 -2.21 -3.51
C ALA A 139 4.65 -3.07 -3.50
N ASP A 140 4.76 -4.29 -3.00
CA ASP A 140 3.67 -5.27 -2.91
C ASP A 140 2.95 -5.08 -1.57
N LYS A 141 2.08 -4.09 -1.54
CA LYS A 141 1.58 -3.41 -0.34
C LYS A 141 0.91 -4.32 0.66
N GLU A 142 -0.08 -5.11 0.24
CA GLU A 142 -0.84 -5.99 1.13
C GLU A 142 -0.08 -7.28 1.47
N ASN A 143 0.94 -7.62 0.68
CA ASN A 143 1.91 -8.65 1.04
C ASN A 143 3.00 -8.16 1.99
N HIS A 144 3.02 -6.87 2.31
CA HIS A 144 4.06 -6.27 3.15
C HIS A 144 5.46 -6.67 2.70
N ALA A 145 5.70 -6.59 1.39
CA ALA A 145 6.92 -7.05 0.74
C ALA A 145 7.37 -6.09 -0.37
N ILE A 146 8.65 -6.16 -0.68
CA ILE A 146 9.22 -5.59 -1.90
C ILE A 146 9.54 -6.75 -2.82
N ARG A 147 9.04 -6.65 -4.05
CA ARG A 147 9.31 -7.66 -5.09
C ARG A 147 10.29 -7.08 -6.11
N GLN A 148 11.13 -7.93 -6.64
CA GLN A 148 11.96 -7.62 -7.82
C GLN A 148 11.48 -8.44 -9.01
N VAL A 149 11.41 -7.79 -10.16
CA VAL A 149 11.04 -8.40 -11.43
C VAL A 149 12.21 -8.29 -12.37
N ASP A 150 12.85 -9.40 -12.65
CA ASP A 150 13.86 -9.52 -13.71
C ASP A 150 13.15 -9.51 -15.06
N LEU A 151 13.28 -8.40 -15.78
CA LEU A 151 12.60 -8.21 -17.06
C LEU A 151 13.24 -9.01 -18.20
N VAL A 152 14.49 -9.47 -18.03
CA VAL A 152 15.21 -10.26 -19.03
C VAL A 152 14.84 -11.73 -18.91
N ASN A 153 14.92 -12.28 -17.69
CA ASN A 153 14.62 -13.68 -17.40
C ASN A 153 13.15 -13.95 -17.11
N LYS A 154 12.33 -12.89 -17.05
CA LYS A 154 10.89 -12.93 -16.79
C LYS A 154 10.54 -13.64 -15.48
N ARG A 155 11.23 -13.26 -14.42
CA ARG A 155 11.04 -13.82 -13.07
C ARG A 155 10.70 -12.74 -12.06
N VAL A 156 9.86 -13.12 -11.13
CA VAL A 156 9.49 -12.32 -9.96
C VAL A 156 10.01 -13.02 -8.72
N GLU A 157 10.71 -12.28 -7.87
CA GLU A 157 11.23 -12.78 -6.58
C GLU A 157 10.95 -11.77 -5.47
N THR A 158 10.79 -12.28 -4.25
CA THR A 158 10.70 -11.44 -3.06
C THR A 158 12.09 -10.93 -2.71
N LEU A 159 12.27 -9.61 -2.68
CA LEU A 159 13.54 -8.98 -2.31
C LEU A 159 13.59 -8.66 -0.81
N ALA A 160 12.50 -8.17 -0.24
CA ALA A 160 12.39 -7.83 1.18
C ALA A 160 10.98 -8.11 1.70
N GLY A 161 10.87 -8.39 3.00
CA GLY A 161 9.61 -8.71 3.63
C GLY A 161 9.40 -10.21 3.82
N THR A 162 8.68 -10.55 4.88
CA THR A 162 8.32 -11.96 5.23
C THR A 162 6.91 -12.32 4.81
N GLY A 163 6.13 -11.38 4.28
CA GLY A 163 4.69 -11.53 4.06
C GLY A 163 3.84 -11.29 5.30
N ASN A 164 4.46 -11.13 6.46
CA ASN A 164 3.77 -10.83 7.72
C ASN A 164 3.85 -9.35 8.05
N VAL A 165 2.79 -8.82 8.63
CA VAL A 165 2.74 -7.42 9.11
C VAL A 165 3.76 -7.22 10.22
N ALA A 166 4.62 -6.20 10.11
CA ALA A 166 5.49 -5.81 11.19
C ALA A 166 4.68 -5.28 12.38
N MET A 167 4.84 -5.89 13.54
CA MET A 167 4.18 -5.49 14.79
C MET A 167 5.05 -4.56 15.65
N ALA A 168 6.34 -4.48 15.36
CA ALA A 168 7.31 -3.66 16.06
C ALA A 168 8.33 -3.09 15.07
N ARG A 169 9.03 -2.05 15.49
CA ARG A 169 10.17 -1.51 14.74
C ARG A 169 11.32 -2.52 14.79
N SER A 170 12.01 -2.65 13.68
CA SER A 170 13.29 -3.36 13.62
C SER A 170 14.41 -2.36 13.35
N ASP A 171 15.58 -2.69 13.85
CA ASP A 171 16.82 -2.03 13.44
C ASP A 171 17.29 -2.62 12.10
N GLN A 172 18.51 -2.28 11.69
CA GLN A 172 19.11 -2.85 10.50
C GLN A 172 19.13 -4.38 10.55
N ALA A 173 18.64 -5.04 9.50
CA ALA A 173 18.54 -6.49 9.42
C ALA A 173 18.56 -6.98 7.96
N ASP A 174 18.64 -8.28 7.79
CA ASP A 174 18.46 -8.93 6.49
C ASP A 174 17.05 -8.65 5.95
N ALA A 175 16.98 -8.21 4.68
CA ALA A 175 15.75 -7.75 4.08
C ALA A 175 14.67 -8.84 4.00
N ARG A 176 15.04 -10.08 3.70
CA ARG A 176 14.10 -11.21 3.60
C ARG A 176 13.64 -11.75 4.95
N ALA A 177 14.39 -11.48 6.00
CA ALA A 177 14.04 -11.88 7.37
C ALA A 177 13.27 -10.81 8.14
N THR A 178 13.08 -9.62 7.56
CA THR A 178 12.44 -8.48 8.20
C THR A 178 10.99 -8.35 7.75
N SER A 179 10.04 -8.33 8.69
CA SER A 179 8.65 -8.01 8.39
C SER A 179 8.49 -6.53 8.09
N LEU A 180 7.75 -6.20 7.04
CA LEU A 180 7.43 -4.83 6.62
C LEU A 180 5.99 -4.49 6.98
N ARG A 181 5.60 -3.23 6.78
CA ARG A 181 4.22 -2.81 6.96
C ARG A 181 3.81 -1.77 5.93
N SER A 182 3.02 -2.21 4.96
CA SER A 182 2.44 -1.39 3.89
C SER A 182 3.48 -0.50 3.17
N PRO A 183 4.47 -1.09 2.46
CA PRO A 183 5.31 -0.33 1.55
C PRO A 183 4.42 0.26 0.45
N TRP A 184 4.59 1.56 0.15
CA TRP A 184 3.71 2.25 -0.76
C TRP A 184 4.38 2.72 -2.03
N ASP A 185 5.56 3.31 -1.93
CA ASP A 185 6.33 3.76 -3.09
C ASP A 185 7.83 3.52 -2.93
N LEU A 186 8.53 3.57 -4.04
CA LEU A 186 9.93 3.19 -4.18
C LEU A 186 10.69 4.19 -5.04
N GLU A 187 11.97 4.40 -4.69
CA GLU A 187 12.93 5.15 -5.51
C GLU A 187 14.33 4.55 -5.37
N VAL A 188 15.06 4.45 -6.46
CA VAL A 188 16.47 3.98 -6.45
C VAL A 188 17.40 5.15 -6.66
N VAL A 189 18.39 5.29 -5.77
CA VAL A 189 19.47 6.28 -5.88
C VAL A 189 20.77 5.60 -5.52
N ASP A 190 21.74 5.61 -6.42
CA ASP A 190 23.10 5.09 -6.22
C ASP A 190 23.16 3.67 -5.63
N GLY A 191 22.31 2.77 -6.11
CA GLY A 191 22.26 1.37 -5.65
C GLY A 191 21.55 1.16 -4.31
N VAL A 192 20.90 2.19 -3.78
CA VAL A 192 20.04 2.11 -2.59
C VAL A 192 18.59 2.27 -3.00
N LEU A 193 17.75 1.31 -2.63
CA LEU A 193 16.31 1.38 -2.80
C LEU A 193 15.70 2.05 -1.56
N TYR A 194 15.14 3.23 -1.74
CA TYR A 194 14.37 3.93 -0.71
C TYR A 194 12.90 3.50 -0.80
N ILE A 195 12.28 3.34 0.36
CA ILE A 195 10.93 2.78 0.49
C ILE A 195 10.08 3.72 1.34
N ALA A 196 8.98 4.19 0.80
CA ALA A 196 7.94 4.86 1.56
C ALA A 196 7.14 3.81 2.35
N MET A 197 7.48 3.63 3.63
CA MET A 197 6.88 2.64 4.52
C MET A 197 5.68 3.26 5.25
N ALA A 198 4.55 3.41 4.53
CA ALA A 198 3.38 4.13 5.01
C ALA A 198 2.87 3.64 6.37
N GLY A 199 2.72 2.32 6.54
CA GLY A 199 2.22 1.74 7.78
C GLY A 199 3.16 1.83 8.99
N MET A 200 4.39 2.34 8.79
CA MET A 200 5.37 2.57 9.87
C MET A 200 5.69 4.04 10.08
N HIS A 201 5.08 4.94 9.30
CA HIS A 201 5.35 6.38 9.33
C HIS A 201 6.85 6.69 9.19
N GLN A 202 7.51 5.99 8.25
CA GLN A 202 8.96 6.07 8.03
C GLN A 202 9.30 5.97 6.55
N LEU A 203 10.48 6.48 6.18
CA LEU A 203 11.21 6.05 5.00
C LEU A 203 12.24 5.00 5.43
N TRP A 204 12.41 3.99 4.61
CA TRP A 204 13.40 2.93 4.80
C TRP A 204 14.37 2.91 3.64
N SER A 205 15.57 2.36 3.85
CA SER A 205 16.58 2.15 2.81
C SER A 205 17.00 0.68 2.77
N LEU A 206 17.11 0.15 1.57
CA LEU A 206 17.63 -1.18 1.27
C LEU A 206 18.83 -1.04 0.36
N ASP A 207 20.00 -1.40 0.84
CA ASP A 207 21.20 -1.52 0.01
C ASP A 207 21.06 -2.74 -0.91
N LEU A 208 20.99 -2.49 -2.22
CA LEU A 208 20.74 -3.53 -3.23
C LEU A 208 21.90 -4.51 -3.39
N HIS A 209 23.10 -4.17 -2.92
CA HIS A 209 24.28 -5.02 -3.00
C HIS A 209 24.39 -5.94 -1.77
N SER A 210 24.25 -5.38 -0.58
CA SER A 210 24.38 -6.13 0.67
C SER A 210 23.09 -6.76 1.18
N THR A 211 21.94 -6.36 0.63
CA THR A 211 20.58 -6.72 1.07
C THR A 211 20.25 -6.31 2.52
N LEU A 212 20.97 -5.33 3.03
CA LEU A 212 20.70 -4.78 4.37
C LEU A 212 19.61 -3.73 4.29
N LEU A 213 18.59 -3.93 5.08
CA LEU A 213 17.41 -3.06 5.20
C LEU A 213 17.44 -2.33 6.53
N SER A 214 17.17 -1.01 6.54
CA SER A 214 17.13 -0.21 7.75
C SER A 214 16.18 0.99 7.64
N PRO A 215 15.63 1.48 8.78
CA PRO A 215 14.97 2.77 8.81
C PRO A 215 15.92 3.88 8.37
N TYR A 216 15.43 4.78 7.54
CA TYR A 216 16.20 5.92 6.99
C TYR A 216 15.75 7.25 7.58
N ALA A 217 14.44 7.52 7.60
CA ALA A 217 13.87 8.75 8.16
C ALA A 217 12.52 8.49 8.85
N GLY A 218 12.20 9.30 9.84
CA GLY A 218 10.99 9.16 10.65
C GLY A 218 11.22 8.30 11.91
N ASN A 219 10.74 8.79 13.04
CA ASN A 219 10.84 8.06 14.32
C ASN A 219 9.69 7.03 14.50
N GLY A 220 8.77 6.92 13.51
CA GLY A 220 7.63 6.03 13.48
C GLY A 220 6.43 6.51 14.30
N ARG A 221 6.41 7.74 14.76
CA ARG A 221 5.21 8.40 15.27
C ARG A 221 4.52 9.11 14.12
N GLU A 222 3.22 8.99 14.07
CA GLU A 222 2.38 9.69 13.12
C GLU A 222 2.21 11.15 13.56
N SER A 223 2.88 12.07 12.87
CA SER A 223 2.80 13.51 13.12
C SER A 223 3.53 14.30 12.03
N LEU A 224 3.38 15.63 12.05
CA LEU A 224 4.14 16.56 11.24
C LEU A 224 5.21 17.27 12.11
N SER A 225 6.39 16.64 12.22
CA SER A 225 7.52 17.25 12.93
C SER A 225 8.77 17.18 12.07
N ASN A 226 9.35 18.32 11.75
CA ASN A 226 10.61 18.42 11.02
C ASN A 226 11.79 18.28 11.97
N GLY A 227 12.91 17.75 11.47
CA GLY A 227 14.12 17.56 12.27
C GLY A 227 15.14 16.67 11.57
N PRO A 228 16.19 16.24 12.28
CA PRO A 228 17.11 15.23 11.78
C PRO A 228 16.37 13.95 11.39
N LEU A 229 16.87 13.21 10.40
CA LEU A 229 16.18 12.10 9.74
C LEU A 229 15.43 11.18 10.71
N MET A 230 16.11 10.59 11.69
CA MET A 230 15.52 9.65 12.64
C MET A 230 14.78 10.31 13.84
N GLN A 231 14.75 11.63 13.91
CA GLN A 231 14.03 12.38 14.94
C GLN A 231 12.76 13.05 14.40
N SER A 232 12.63 13.13 13.07
CA SER A 232 11.43 13.65 12.43
C SER A 232 10.23 12.71 12.65
N GLU A 233 9.03 13.24 12.53
CA GLU A 233 7.78 12.48 12.57
C GLU A 233 7.10 12.62 11.23
N LEU A 234 6.68 11.51 10.65
CA LEU A 234 6.03 11.42 9.34
C LEU A 234 4.61 10.87 9.52
N ALA A 235 3.75 11.12 8.54
CA ALA A 235 2.36 10.64 8.59
C ALA A 235 1.96 9.99 7.26
N GLN A 236 2.23 8.71 7.13
CA GLN A 236 1.92 7.85 5.98
C GLN A 236 2.60 8.33 4.68
N PRO A 237 3.93 8.28 4.57
CA PRO A 237 4.63 8.59 3.33
C PRO A 237 4.15 7.67 2.21
N SER A 238 3.74 8.22 1.06
CA SER A 238 3.05 7.48 0.01
C SER A 238 3.58 7.70 -1.41
N GLY A 239 4.31 8.78 -1.64
CA GLY A 239 4.97 9.04 -2.92
C GLY A 239 6.43 9.38 -2.68
N LEU A 240 7.34 8.90 -3.51
CA LEU A 240 8.78 9.10 -3.35
C LEU A 240 9.42 9.37 -4.70
N VAL A 241 10.33 10.37 -4.74
CA VAL A 241 11.10 10.71 -5.94
C VAL A 241 12.41 11.39 -5.57
N SER A 242 13.45 11.13 -6.35
CA SER A 242 14.74 11.82 -6.27
C SER A 242 14.85 12.92 -7.34
N ASN A 243 15.58 14.00 -7.03
CA ASN A 243 15.99 14.96 -8.05
C ASN A 243 17.29 14.55 -8.80
N GLY A 244 17.87 13.40 -8.46
CA GLY A 244 19.15 12.97 -9.02
C GLY A 244 20.39 13.73 -8.48
N GLU A 245 20.21 14.69 -7.57
CA GLU A 245 21.26 15.54 -6.99
C GLU A 245 21.41 15.31 -5.47
N GLY A 246 20.96 14.14 -4.99
CA GLY A 246 21.08 13.74 -3.58
C GLY A 246 19.95 14.21 -2.69
N THR A 247 18.82 14.68 -3.23
CA THR A 247 17.62 15.04 -2.46
C THR A 247 16.47 14.11 -2.80
N LEU A 248 15.87 13.51 -1.79
CA LEU A 248 14.60 12.78 -1.89
C LEU A 248 13.45 13.69 -1.48
N PHE A 249 12.41 13.66 -2.29
CA PHE A 249 11.11 14.26 -1.97
C PHE A 249 10.09 13.17 -1.72
N PHE A 250 9.23 13.36 -0.76
CA PHE A 250 8.13 12.43 -0.50
C PHE A 250 6.83 13.17 -0.19
N VAL A 251 5.73 12.53 -0.53
CA VAL A 251 4.39 12.96 -0.15
C VAL A 251 4.08 12.36 1.22
N ASP A 252 3.74 13.22 2.18
CA ASP A 252 3.34 12.84 3.53
C ASP A 252 1.82 13.00 3.62
N SER A 253 1.10 11.91 3.33
CA SER A 253 -0.32 11.94 2.92
C SER A 253 -1.23 12.52 3.98
N GLU A 254 -1.13 12.06 5.23
CA GLU A 254 -2.01 12.50 6.32
C GLU A 254 -1.75 13.93 6.75
N THR A 255 -0.58 14.48 6.44
CA THR A 255 -0.27 15.90 6.70
C THR A 255 -0.50 16.78 5.49
N SER A 256 -0.92 16.22 4.34
CA SER A 256 -1.12 16.94 3.08
C SER A 256 0.11 17.79 2.69
N SER A 257 1.30 17.23 2.86
CA SER A 257 2.56 17.98 2.63
C SER A 257 3.52 17.22 1.72
N ILE A 258 4.38 17.98 1.03
CA ILE A 258 5.55 17.46 0.34
C ILE A 258 6.77 17.82 1.20
N ARG A 259 7.60 16.85 1.45
CA ARG A 259 8.76 16.97 2.33
C ARG A 259 10.01 16.40 1.69
#